data_3846a1de8bf65dad75cdedf574f63f65
#
_entry.id   3846a1de8bf65dad75cdedf574f63f65
#
_cell.length_a   1.000
_cell.length_b   1.000
_cell.length_c   1.000
_cell.angle_alpha   90.00
_cell.angle_beta   90.00
_cell.angle_gamma   90.00
#
_symmetry.space_group_name_H-M   'P 1'
#
loop_
_entity.id
_entity.type
_entity.pdbx_description
1 polymer ?
#
loop_
_entity_poly.entity_id
_entity_poly.type
_entity_poly.pdbx_seq_one_letter_code
_entity_poly.pdbx_strand_id
1 'polypeptide(L)'
;GESLYSRRGVAESLRAFFPATLELTLAAILLAAILGTTLGVLSALYKDRIPDHLSRTVVLFFVSFPQFWLAMIFQLIFGLALGWFPISKRLDILMIPPESITGLYTVDSLLRLDFGAFKASVTHLFLPALVLSFGALASITRITRANMLEALDKDFVKMERAVGLPERLVIGKYVLRTAFIATLTVISLEFGWLMAGAVLVETIFDWPGLGLYIVESSLRMDFQPIMGITILY
;
A
#
# COMPACT_ATOMS: atom_id res chain seq x y z
N GLY A 1 -0.41 -26.37 -15.25
CA GLY A 1 -1.76 -26.88 -15.42
C GLY A 1 -2.62 -25.93 -16.23
N GLU A 2 -3.79 -26.39 -16.62
CA GLU A 2 -4.81 -25.59 -17.30
C GLU A 2 -6.00 -25.41 -16.35
N SER A 3 -6.61 -24.23 -16.36
CA SER A 3 -7.87 -23.97 -15.66
C SER A 3 -8.99 -24.83 -16.26
N LEU A 4 -9.71 -25.52 -15.44
CA LEU A 4 -10.84 -26.36 -15.89
C LEU A 4 -12.01 -25.50 -16.40
N TYR A 5 -12.15 -24.29 -15.88
CA TYR A 5 -13.22 -23.37 -16.27
C TYR A 5 -12.88 -22.54 -17.50
N SER A 6 -11.75 -21.83 -17.48
CA SER A 6 -11.36 -20.94 -18.58
C SER A 6 -10.66 -21.63 -19.74
N ARG A 7 -10.20 -22.88 -19.54
CA ARG A 7 -9.37 -23.66 -20.48
C ARG A 7 -8.08 -22.94 -20.93
N ARG A 8 -7.63 -21.97 -20.13
CA ARG A 8 -6.36 -21.25 -20.34
C ARG A 8 -5.27 -21.84 -19.45
N GLY A 9 -4.03 -21.71 -19.90
CA GLY A 9 -2.88 -22.06 -19.06
C GLY A 9 -2.85 -21.22 -17.78
N VAL A 10 -2.67 -21.87 -16.61
CA VAL A 10 -2.60 -21.19 -15.32
C VAL A 10 -1.48 -20.15 -15.32
N ALA A 11 -0.31 -20.49 -15.90
CA ALA A 11 0.82 -19.56 -15.99
C ALA A 11 0.50 -18.31 -16.82
N GLU A 12 -0.30 -18.43 -17.88
CA GLU A 12 -0.76 -17.31 -18.69
C GLU A 12 -1.71 -16.42 -17.89
N SER A 13 -2.67 -17.01 -17.17
CA SER A 13 -3.58 -16.29 -16.32
C SER A 13 -2.84 -15.57 -15.19
N LEU A 14 -1.88 -16.21 -14.53
CA LEU A 14 -1.05 -15.59 -13.51
C LEU A 14 -0.30 -14.37 -14.05
N ARG A 15 0.28 -14.45 -15.23
CA ARG A 15 0.96 -13.31 -15.89
C ARG A 15 0.02 -12.15 -16.20
N ALA A 16 -1.25 -12.44 -16.48
CA ALA A 16 -2.24 -11.42 -16.77
C ALA A 16 -2.72 -10.69 -15.51
N PHE A 17 -2.92 -11.41 -14.41
CA PHE A 17 -3.46 -10.84 -13.16
C PHE A 17 -2.39 -10.29 -12.21
N PHE A 18 -1.17 -10.84 -12.22
CA PHE A 18 -0.07 -10.43 -11.33
C PHE A 18 0.26 -8.94 -11.38
N PRO A 19 0.35 -8.27 -12.56
CA PRO A 19 0.68 -6.85 -12.61
C PRO A 19 -0.35 -5.97 -11.88
N ALA A 20 -1.62 -6.34 -11.87
CA ALA A 20 -2.66 -5.59 -11.17
C ALA A 20 -2.50 -5.66 -9.65
N THR A 21 -2.22 -6.83 -9.09
CA THR A 21 -1.91 -6.99 -7.66
C THR A 21 -0.61 -6.26 -7.31
N LEU A 22 0.41 -6.36 -8.14
CA LEU A 22 1.69 -5.68 -7.94
C LEU A 22 1.52 -4.16 -7.91
N GLU A 23 0.75 -3.59 -8.85
CA GLU A 23 0.46 -2.15 -8.90
C GLU A 23 -0.25 -1.68 -7.63
N LEU A 24 -1.28 -2.41 -7.20
CA LEU A 24 -2.04 -2.09 -6.00
C LEU A 24 -1.15 -2.14 -4.73
N THR A 25 -0.36 -3.19 -4.60
CA THR A 25 0.51 -3.38 -3.42
C THR A 25 1.69 -2.40 -3.40
N LEU A 26 2.27 -2.07 -4.56
CA LEU A 26 3.29 -1.02 -4.65
C LEU A 26 2.73 0.35 -4.28
N ALA A 27 1.54 0.70 -4.74
CA ALA A 27 0.88 1.95 -4.35
C ALA A 27 0.57 1.98 -2.84
N ALA A 28 0.04 0.88 -2.29
CA ALA A 28 -0.28 0.77 -0.88
C ALA A 28 0.96 0.88 0.01
N ILE A 29 2.05 0.17 -0.32
CA ILE A 29 3.28 0.25 0.48
C ILE A 29 3.94 1.62 0.37
N LEU A 30 3.88 2.27 -0.78
CA LEU A 30 4.39 3.62 -0.97
C LEU A 30 3.62 4.63 -0.09
N LEU A 31 2.29 4.56 -0.08
CA LEU A 31 1.44 5.37 0.80
C LEU A 31 1.77 5.10 2.27
N ALA A 32 1.84 3.82 2.66
CA ALA A 32 2.17 3.42 4.03
C ALA A 32 3.57 3.89 4.45
N ALA A 33 4.56 3.79 3.57
CA ALA A 33 5.93 4.21 3.84
C ALA A 33 6.03 5.73 4.02
N ILE A 34 5.42 6.51 3.13
CA ILE A 34 5.45 7.99 3.20
C ILE A 34 4.69 8.47 4.44
N LEU A 35 3.43 8.07 4.58
CA LEU A 35 2.57 8.52 5.68
C LEU A 35 3.04 7.95 7.02
N GLY A 36 3.38 6.66 7.07
CA GLY A 36 3.83 5.99 8.28
C GLY A 36 5.15 6.53 8.81
N THR A 37 6.13 6.75 7.94
CA THR A 37 7.40 7.37 8.32
C THR A 37 7.18 8.81 8.80
N THR A 38 6.39 9.59 8.09
CA THR A 38 6.09 10.98 8.46
C THR A 38 5.40 11.06 9.82
N LEU A 39 4.34 10.26 10.03
CA LEU A 39 3.63 10.19 11.30
C LEU A 39 4.53 9.68 12.44
N GLY A 40 5.38 8.69 12.18
CA GLY A 40 6.34 8.16 13.15
C GLY A 40 7.37 9.19 13.58
N VAL A 41 7.95 9.93 12.63
CA VAL A 41 8.88 11.04 12.90
C VAL A 41 8.20 12.15 13.71
N LEU A 42 7.03 12.62 13.27
CA LEU A 42 6.28 13.65 13.98
C LEU A 42 5.92 13.21 15.41
N SER A 43 5.47 11.98 15.56
CA SER A 43 5.15 11.38 16.85
C SER A 43 6.37 11.32 17.80
N ALA A 44 7.56 11.00 17.26
CA ALA A 44 8.78 10.96 18.05
C ALA A 44 9.26 12.37 18.46
N LEU A 45 9.25 13.34 17.53
CA LEU A 45 9.70 14.71 17.79
C LEU A 45 8.81 15.44 18.79
N TYR A 46 7.52 15.15 18.79
CA TYR A 46 6.54 15.74 19.69
C TYR A 46 6.08 14.74 20.78
N LYS A 47 7.00 13.90 21.26
CA LYS A 47 6.74 12.89 22.29
C LYS A 47 5.88 13.46 23.43
N ASP A 48 4.83 12.73 23.80
CA ASP A 48 3.87 13.03 24.87
C ASP A 48 3.10 14.38 24.70
N ARG A 49 3.11 14.93 23.47
CA ARG A 49 2.31 16.12 23.11
C ARG A 49 1.15 15.73 22.19
N ILE A 50 0.28 16.70 21.87
CA ILE A 50 -0.92 16.52 21.03
C ILE A 50 -0.61 15.82 19.70
N PRO A 51 0.45 16.18 18.91
CA PRO A 51 0.74 15.49 17.66
C PRO A 51 1.09 14.00 17.83
N ASP A 52 1.78 13.63 18.93
CA ASP A 52 2.07 12.22 19.26
C ASP A 52 0.78 11.45 19.55
N HIS A 53 -0.06 11.97 20.44
CA HIS A 53 -1.33 11.34 20.78
C HIS A 53 -2.24 11.22 19.56
N LEU A 54 -2.36 12.28 18.75
CA LEU A 54 -3.20 12.29 17.56
C LEU A 54 -2.72 11.26 16.52
N SER A 55 -1.43 11.23 16.21
CA SER A 55 -0.86 10.27 15.26
C SER A 55 -1.15 8.83 15.69
N ARG A 56 -0.93 8.51 16.96
CA ARG A 56 -1.19 7.18 17.52
C ARG A 56 -2.68 6.84 17.50
N THR A 57 -3.54 7.75 17.90
CA THR A 57 -5.00 7.54 17.93
C THR A 57 -5.55 7.31 16.52
N VAL A 58 -5.16 8.12 15.54
CA VAL A 58 -5.61 7.98 14.14
C VAL A 58 -5.18 6.62 13.58
N VAL A 59 -3.92 6.24 13.79
CA VAL A 59 -3.40 4.96 13.30
C VAL A 59 -4.12 3.78 13.97
N LEU A 60 -4.29 3.82 15.31
CA LEU A 60 -5.01 2.77 16.04
C LEU A 60 -6.48 2.69 15.63
N PHE A 61 -7.11 3.83 15.38
CA PHE A 61 -8.50 3.89 14.93
C PHE A 61 -8.70 3.06 13.65
N PHE A 62 -7.90 3.32 12.61
CA PHE A 62 -8.06 2.61 11.32
C PHE A 62 -7.73 1.12 11.42
N VAL A 63 -6.74 0.72 12.22
CA VAL A 63 -6.38 -0.70 12.40
C VAL A 63 -7.40 -1.47 13.25
N SER A 64 -8.19 -0.78 14.06
CA SER A 64 -9.22 -1.42 14.90
C SER A 64 -10.40 -1.99 14.09
N PHE A 65 -10.56 -1.55 12.84
CA PHE A 65 -11.62 -2.05 11.97
C PHE A 65 -11.12 -3.15 11.02
N PRO A 66 -11.96 -4.15 10.73
CA PRO A 66 -11.66 -5.11 9.68
C PRO A 66 -11.46 -4.40 8.33
N GLN A 67 -10.40 -4.77 7.60
CA GLN A 67 -10.02 -4.12 6.34
C GLN A 67 -11.14 -4.14 5.30
N PHE A 68 -11.88 -5.24 5.19
CA PHE A 68 -13.01 -5.34 4.27
C PHE A 68 -14.13 -4.34 4.60
N TRP A 69 -14.37 -4.09 5.89
CA TRP A 69 -15.37 -3.13 6.33
C TRP A 69 -14.95 -1.70 5.97
N LEU A 70 -13.69 -1.35 6.20
CA LEU A 70 -13.14 -0.05 5.77
C LEU A 70 -13.26 0.14 4.27
N ALA A 71 -12.98 -0.90 3.48
CA ALA A 71 -13.12 -0.87 2.02
C ALA A 71 -14.54 -0.49 1.61
N MET A 72 -15.55 -1.16 2.17
CA MET A 72 -16.96 -0.88 1.89
C MET A 72 -17.39 0.54 2.33
N ILE A 73 -16.98 0.96 3.53
CA ILE A 73 -17.29 2.31 4.04
C ILE A 73 -16.64 3.39 3.17
N PHE A 74 -15.40 3.18 2.73
CA PHE A 74 -14.71 4.14 1.86
C PHE A 74 -15.33 4.22 0.48
N GLN A 75 -15.75 3.08 -0.10
CA GLN A 75 -16.55 3.09 -1.34
C GLN A 75 -17.87 3.85 -1.16
N LEU A 76 -18.57 3.61 -0.05
CA LEU A 76 -19.85 4.27 0.22
C LEU A 76 -19.68 5.78 0.37
N ILE A 77 -18.72 6.23 1.17
CA ILE A 77 -18.53 7.65 1.46
C ILE A 77 -17.86 8.36 0.29
N PHE A 78 -16.68 7.91 -0.13
CA PHE A 78 -15.86 8.64 -1.11
C PHE A 78 -16.24 8.34 -2.56
N GLY A 79 -16.79 7.15 -2.81
CA GLY A 79 -17.24 6.75 -4.14
C GLY A 79 -18.69 7.16 -4.42
N LEU A 80 -19.64 6.70 -3.61
CA LEU A 80 -21.06 6.92 -3.88
C LEU A 80 -21.59 8.25 -3.35
N ALA A 81 -21.34 8.58 -2.06
CA ALA A 81 -21.92 9.78 -1.45
C ALA A 81 -21.24 11.07 -1.92
N LEU A 82 -19.93 11.11 -2.00
CA LEU A 82 -19.15 12.28 -2.41
C LEU A 82 -18.79 12.28 -3.89
N GLY A 83 -18.77 11.13 -4.56
CA GLY A 83 -18.40 11.01 -5.97
C GLY A 83 -16.95 11.43 -6.28
N TRP A 84 -16.05 11.37 -5.28
CA TRP A 84 -14.66 11.82 -5.46
C TRP A 84 -13.78 10.81 -6.17
N PHE A 85 -14.06 9.52 -5.95
CA PHE A 85 -13.26 8.42 -6.50
C PHE A 85 -14.15 7.35 -7.12
N PRO A 86 -13.67 6.67 -8.17
CA PRO A 86 -14.33 5.49 -8.71
C PRO A 86 -14.43 4.36 -7.65
N ILE A 87 -15.49 3.58 -7.75
CA ILE A 87 -15.79 2.52 -6.77
C ILE A 87 -15.23 1.15 -7.14
N SER A 88 -14.78 0.95 -8.41
CA SER A 88 -14.34 -0.37 -8.88
C SER A 88 -13.46 -0.28 -10.10
N LYS A 89 -12.75 -1.39 -10.40
CA LYS A 89 -11.90 -1.60 -11.57
C LYS A 89 -10.65 -0.70 -11.62
N ARG A 90 -9.85 -0.84 -12.67
CA ARG A 90 -8.60 -0.08 -12.87
C ARG A 90 -8.78 1.15 -13.76
N LEU A 91 -9.85 1.17 -14.56
CA LEU A 91 -10.20 2.26 -15.48
C LEU A 91 -11.72 2.31 -15.67
N ASP A 92 -12.20 3.43 -16.17
CA ASP A 92 -13.58 3.58 -16.60
C ASP A 92 -13.90 2.60 -17.74
N ILE A 93 -15.15 2.10 -17.78
CA ILE A 93 -15.60 1.08 -18.74
C ILE A 93 -15.46 1.55 -20.20
N LEU A 94 -15.54 2.85 -20.43
CA LEU A 94 -15.45 3.45 -21.77
C LEU A 94 -14.01 3.78 -22.20
N MET A 95 -13.03 3.68 -21.29
CA MET A 95 -11.64 3.94 -21.60
C MET A 95 -10.96 2.69 -22.13
N ILE A 96 -10.16 2.85 -23.19
CA ILE A 96 -9.32 1.78 -23.72
C ILE A 96 -8.11 1.65 -22.79
N PRO A 97 -7.80 0.44 -22.27
CA PRO A 97 -6.61 0.24 -21.46
C PRO A 97 -5.34 0.62 -22.24
N PRO A 98 -4.33 1.19 -21.56
CA PRO A 98 -3.05 1.48 -22.22
C PRO A 98 -2.44 0.18 -22.75
N GLU A 99 -1.79 0.26 -23.91
CA GLU A 99 -1.06 -0.89 -24.43
C GLU A 99 -0.03 -1.38 -23.41
N SER A 100 -0.11 -2.65 -23.09
CA SER A 100 0.69 -3.25 -22.01
C SER A 100 2.17 -3.34 -22.41
N ILE A 101 3.02 -2.63 -21.65
CA ILE A 101 4.49 -2.74 -21.67
C ILE A 101 4.91 -3.49 -20.41
N THR A 102 4.50 -3.00 -19.26
CA THR A 102 4.78 -3.57 -17.93
C THR A 102 3.56 -4.28 -17.34
N GLY A 103 2.36 -3.95 -17.81
CA GLY A 103 1.06 -4.36 -17.26
C GLY A 103 0.60 -3.52 -16.09
N LEU A 104 1.40 -2.53 -15.65
CA LEU A 104 1.04 -1.55 -14.64
C LEU A 104 0.41 -0.34 -15.36
N TYR A 105 -0.89 -0.13 -15.21
CA TYR A 105 -1.60 0.91 -15.97
C TYR A 105 -1.08 2.31 -15.69
N THR A 106 -0.68 2.62 -14.46
CA THR A 106 -0.06 3.89 -14.11
C THR A 106 1.27 4.11 -14.82
N VAL A 107 2.12 3.09 -14.86
CA VAL A 107 3.45 3.15 -15.51
C VAL A 107 3.29 3.17 -17.02
N ASP A 108 2.46 2.29 -17.58
CA ASP A 108 2.27 2.17 -19.02
C ASP A 108 1.66 3.45 -19.61
N SER A 109 0.68 4.06 -18.93
CA SER A 109 0.11 5.36 -19.31
C SER A 109 1.13 6.49 -19.30
N LEU A 110 2.02 6.50 -18.28
CA LEU A 110 3.07 7.52 -18.17
C LEU A 110 4.11 7.35 -19.28
N LEU A 111 4.54 6.12 -19.56
CA LEU A 111 5.50 5.81 -20.63
C LEU A 111 4.95 6.19 -22.02
N ARG A 112 3.64 6.12 -22.21
CA ARG A 112 2.94 6.51 -23.45
C ARG A 112 2.56 7.97 -23.50
N LEU A 113 2.85 8.75 -22.43
CA LEU A 113 2.43 10.15 -22.28
C LEU A 113 0.92 10.36 -22.39
N ASP A 114 0.13 9.32 -22.09
CA ASP A 114 -1.33 9.39 -22.01
C ASP A 114 -1.75 9.84 -20.60
N PHE A 115 -1.79 11.15 -20.43
CA PHE A 115 -2.16 11.77 -19.15
C PHE A 115 -3.64 11.54 -18.78
N GLY A 116 -4.51 11.25 -19.76
CA GLY A 116 -5.91 10.91 -19.51
C GLY A 116 -6.02 9.55 -18.82
N ALA A 117 -5.42 8.51 -19.43
CA ALA A 117 -5.37 7.18 -18.86
C ALA A 117 -4.57 7.16 -17.54
N PHE A 118 -3.48 7.93 -17.41
CA PHE A 118 -2.72 8.05 -16.18
C PHE A 118 -3.59 8.59 -15.02
N LYS A 119 -4.29 9.72 -15.25
CA LYS A 119 -5.17 10.30 -14.23
C LYS A 119 -6.28 9.32 -13.82
N ALA A 120 -6.92 8.67 -14.78
CA ALA A 120 -7.96 7.68 -14.52
C ALA A 120 -7.39 6.50 -13.70
N SER A 121 -6.25 5.92 -14.10
CA SER A 121 -5.60 4.82 -13.38
C SER A 121 -5.26 5.21 -11.93
N VAL A 122 -4.69 6.38 -11.70
CA VAL A 122 -4.34 6.87 -10.36
C VAL A 122 -5.60 7.09 -9.50
N THR A 123 -6.67 7.64 -10.07
CA THR A 123 -7.92 7.86 -9.31
C THR A 123 -8.61 6.55 -8.91
N HIS A 124 -8.59 5.53 -9.78
CA HIS A 124 -9.12 4.19 -9.47
C HIS A 124 -8.23 3.45 -8.45
N LEU A 125 -6.92 3.63 -8.53
CA LEU A 125 -5.94 3.00 -7.65
C LEU A 125 -5.94 3.58 -6.23
N PHE A 126 -6.26 4.87 -6.08
CA PHE A 126 -6.06 5.59 -4.82
C PHE A 126 -6.85 4.99 -3.65
N LEU A 127 -8.15 4.78 -3.82
CA LEU A 127 -9.01 4.32 -2.72
C LEU A 127 -8.66 2.89 -2.25
N PRO A 128 -8.52 1.88 -3.15
CA PRO A 128 -8.10 0.55 -2.74
C PRO A 128 -6.68 0.52 -2.15
N ALA A 129 -5.73 1.29 -2.70
CA ALA A 129 -4.38 1.38 -2.15
C ALA A 129 -4.35 2.02 -0.76
N LEU A 130 -5.17 3.05 -0.52
CA LEU A 130 -5.29 3.70 0.78
C LEU A 130 -5.83 2.72 1.84
N VAL A 131 -6.90 1.99 1.53
CA VAL A 131 -7.46 0.99 2.46
C VAL A 131 -6.46 -0.13 2.72
N LEU A 132 -5.80 -0.63 1.68
CA LEU A 132 -4.79 -1.68 1.82
C LEU A 132 -3.60 -1.23 2.67
N SER A 133 -3.24 0.06 2.62
CA SER A 133 -2.08 0.62 3.32
C SER A 133 -2.22 0.71 4.84
N PHE A 134 -3.42 0.73 5.43
CA PHE A 134 -3.61 1.05 6.85
C PHE A 134 -2.87 0.10 7.82
N GLY A 135 -2.84 -1.20 7.55
CA GLY A 135 -2.11 -2.16 8.38
C GLY A 135 -0.61 -1.88 8.41
N ALA A 136 -0.01 -1.75 7.23
CA ALA A 136 1.41 -1.44 7.05
C ALA A 136 1.76 -0.04 7.61
N LEU A 137 0.89 0.95 7.39
CA LEU A 137 1.04 2.30 7.94
C LEU A 137 1.18 2.28 9.47
N ALA A 138 0.38 1.49 10.15
CA ALA A 138 0.44 1.36 11.59
C ALA A 138 1.75 0.76 12.09
N SER A 139 2.19 -0.33 11.46
CA SER A 139 3.45 -0.98 11.77
C SER A 139 4.64 -0.04 11.53
N ILE A 140 4.66 0.62 10.37
CA ILE A 140 5.72 1.57 9.99
C ILE A 140 5.75 2.76 10.94
N THR A 141 4.59 3.37 11.26
CA THR A 141 4.52 4.50 12.20
C THR A 141 5.10 4.13 13.57
N ARG A 142 4.69 2.99 14.12
CA ARG A 142 5.13 2.52 15.43
C ARG A 142 6.63 2.27 15.47
N ILE A 143 7.16 1.56 14.48
CA ILE A 143 8.58 1.21 14.41
C ILE A 143 9.43 2.46 14.17
N THR A 144 9.03 3.34 13.25
CA THR A 144 9.73 4.62 13.00
C THR A 144 9.79 5.45 14.28
N ARG A 145 8.66 5.60 15.00
CA ARG A 145 8.63 6.32 16.26
C ARG A 145 9.59 5.73 17.29
N ALA A 146 9.57 4.43 17.49
CA ALA A 146 10.44 3.75 18.46
C ALA A 146 11.93 3.97 18.14
N ASN A 147 12.33 3.74 16.90
CA ASN A 147 13.72 3.91 16.48
C ASN A 147 14.17 5.38 16.47
N MET A 148 13.28 6.33 16.16
CA MET A 148 13.56 7.75 16.28
C MET A 148 13.83 8.16 17.72
N LEU A 149 13.00 7.70 18.67
CA LEU A 149 13.20 7.98 20.09
C LEU A 149 14.51 7.37 20.59
N GLU A 150 14.81 6.13 20.25
CA GLU A 150 16.08 5.50 20.59
C GLU A 150 17.28 6.25 20.00
N ALA A 151 17.20 6.66 18.72
CA ALA A 151 18.28 7.39 18.07
C ALA A 151 18.50 8.78 18.68
N LEU A 152 17.43 9.47 19.11
CA LEU A 152 17.52 10.79 19.77
C LEU A 152 18.26 10.74 21.12
N ASP A 153 18.25 9.61 21.81
CA ASP A 153 18.92 9.43 23.10
C ASP A 153 20.41 9.02 22.97
N LYS A 154 20.90 8.71 21.77
CA LYS A 154 22.28 8.29 21.53
C LYS A 154 23.29 9.45 21.74
N ASP A 155 24.49 9.09 22.16
CA ASP A 155 25.55 10.08 22.46
C ASP A 155 26.02 10.87 21.25
N PHE A 156 25.95 10.31 20.03
CA PHE A 156 26.27 11.06 18.83
C PHE A 156 25.35 12.28 18.63
N VAL A 157 24.07 12.20 19.03
CA VAL A 157 23.14 13.33 18.94
C VAL A 157 23.52 14.43 19.90
N LYS A 158 23.93 14.07 21.12
CA LYS A 158 24.44 15.04 22.11
C LYS A 158 25.72 15.72 21.61
N MET A 159 26.60 14.95 20.98
CA MET A 159 27.84 15.46 20.40
C MET A 159 27.55 16.44 19.23
N GLU A 160 26.66 16.09 18.31
CA GLU A 160 26.32 16.94 17.17
C GLU A 160 25.67 18.26 17.62
N ARG A 161 24.84 18.21 18.68
CA ARG A 161 24.29 19.41 19.31
C ARG A 161 25.36 20.24 20.02
N ALA A 162 26.33 19.61 20.69
CA ALA A 162 27.43 20.29 21.38
C ALA A 162 28.36 21.03 20.43
N VAL A 163 28.55 20.52 19.21
CA VAL A 163 29.29 21.17 18.13
C VAL A 163 28.51 22.35 17.50
N GLY A 164 27.24 22.52 17.85
CA GLY A 164 26.40 23.64 17.38
C GLY A 164 25.69 23.39 16.05
N LEU A 165 25.55 22.14 15.63
CA LEU A 165 24.80 21.84 14.41
C LEU A 165 23.31 22.23 14.56
N PRO A 166 22.69 22.77 13.49
CA PRO A 166 21.29 23.14 13.53
C PRO A 166 20.40 21.91 13.69
N GLU A 167 19.36 22.00 14.50
CA GLU A 167 18.47 20.87 14.89
C GLU A 167 17.87 20.15 13.66
N ARG A 168 17.56 20.89 12.59
CA ARG A 168 17.06 20.31 11.33
C ARG A 168 18.07 19.33 10.71
N LEU A 169 19.34 19.61 10.82
CA LEU A 169 20.41 18.76 10.30
C LEU A 169 20.61 17.54 11.20
N VAL A 170 20.62 17.74 12.51
CA VAL A 170 20.70 16.66 13.50
C VAL A 170 19.56 15.65 13.30
N ILE A 171 18.33 16.13 13.23
CA ILE A 171 17.15 15.27 13.07
C ILE A 171 17.13 14.63 11.67
N GLY A 172 17.22 15.43 10.60
CA GLY A 172 16.98 14.94 9.23
C GLY A 172 18.12 14.06 8.69
N LYS A 173 19.37 14.38 9.04
CA LYS A 173 20.53 13.66 8.49
C LYS A 173 21.03 12.55 9.40
N TYR A 174 21.12 12.79 10.70
CA TYR A 174 21.78 11.85 11.62
C TYR A 174 20.74 10.92 12.28
N VAL A 175 19.74 11.49 12.94
CA VAL A 175 18.72 10.70 13.68
C VAL A 175 17.86 9.90 12.72
N LEU A 176 17.25 10.56 11.72
CA LEU A 176 16.36 9.89 10.77
C LEU A 176 17.08 8.80 9.98
N ARG A 177 18.31 9.07 9.52
CA ARG A 177 19.09 8.06 8.79
C ARG A 177 19.35 6.81 9.62
N THR A 178 19.66 6.97 10.91
CA THR A 178 19.88 5.85 11.83
C THR A 178 18.58 5.07 12.08
N ALA A 179 17.48 5.78 12.33
CA ALA A 179 16.18 5.17 12.58
C ALA A 179 15.59 4.49 11.33
N PHE A 180 15.88 5.03 10.13
CA PHE A 180 15.29 4.58 8.88
C PHE A 180 15.74 3.18 8.45
N ILE A 181 16.90 2.71 8.90
CA ILE A 181 17.41 1.36 8.57
C ILE A 181 16.41 0.29 9.03
N ALA A 182 15.98 0.35 10.29
CA ALA A 182 15.00 -0.58 10.83
C ALA A 182 13.60 -0.36 10.22
N THR A 183 13.24 0.89 9.95
CA THR A 183 11.98 1.23 9.25
C THR A 183 11.94 0.60 7.85
N LEU A 184 13.04 0.67 7.10
CA LEU A 184 13.13 0.08 5.75
C LEU A 184 12.97 -1.45 5.79
N THR A 185 13.53 -2.11 6.79
CA THR A 185 13.31 -3.56 6.97
C THR A 185 11.84 -3.88 7.16
N VAL A 186 11.13 -3.11 7.99
CA VAL A 186 9.69 -3.30 8.20
C VAL A 186 8.90 -3.02 6.91
N ILE A 187 9.22 -1.96 6.18
CA ILE A 187 8.59 -1.67 4.87
C ILE A 187 8.73 -2.87 3.93
N SER A 188 9.92 -3.48 3.87
CA SER A 188 10.16 -4.65 3.01
C SER A 188 9.35 -5.88 3.43
N LEU A 189 9.22 -6.13 4.74
CA LEU A 189 8.39 -7.22 5.26
C LEU A 189 6.90 -6.98 5.02
N GLU A 190 6.43 -5.76 5.26
CA GLU A 190 5.03 -5.38 5.04
C GLU A 190 4.65 -5.50 3.55
N PHE A 191 5.56 -5.25 2.62
CA PHE A 191 5.30 -5.47 1.19
C PHE A 191 4.90 -6.92 0.90
N GLY A 192 5.62 -7.90 1.47
CA GLY A 192 5.26 -9.31 1.34
C GLY A 192 3.88 -9.64 1.92
N TRP A 193 3.55 -9.08 3.08
CA TRP A 193 2.23 -9.24 3.69
C TRP A 193 1.12 -8.59 2.87
N LEU A 194 1.34 -7.42 2.29
CA LEU A 194 0.37 -6.75 1.43
C LEU A 194 0.07 -7.55 0.16
N MET A 195 1.09 -8.17 -0.44
CA MET A 195 0.90 -9.04 -1.61
C MET A 195 -0.08 -10.18 -1.30
N ALA A 196 0.09 -10.86 -0.16
CA ALA A 196 -0.80 -11.95 0.28
C ALA A 196 -2.16 -11.43 0.78
N GLY A 197 -2.20 -10.23 1.38
CA GLY A 197 -3.39 -9.64 2.02
C GLY A 197 -4.32 -8.87 1.07
N ALA A 198 -3.94 -8.66 -0.19
CA ALA A 198 -4.72 -7.87 -1.13
C ALA A 198 -6.08 -8.49 -1.53
N VAL A 199 -6.29 -9.78 -1.28
CA VAL A 199 -7.46 -10.57 -1.73
C VAL A 199 -8.81 -9.90 -1.42
N LEU A 200 -9.01 -9.45 -0.18
CA LEU A 200 -10.28 -8.84 0.24
C LEU A 200 -10.50 -7.47 -0.43
N VAL A 201 -9.45 -6.67 -0.54
CA VAL A 201 -9.53 -5.35 -1.16
C VAL A 201 -9.77 -5.50 -2.67
N GLU A 202 -9.06 -6.40 -3.34
CA GLU A 202 -9.26 -6.69 -4.76
C GLU A 202 -10.69 -7.17 -5.05
N THR A 203 -11.23 -8.02 -4.19
CA THR A 203 -12.61 -8.53 -4.34
C THR A 203 -13.65 -7.41 -4.18
N ILE A 204 -13.48 -6.53 -3.19
CA ILE A 204 -14.46 -5.46 -2.92
C ILE A 204 -14.42 -4.39 -4.00
N PHE A 205 -13.22 -4.03 -4.47
CA PHE A 205 -13.05 -3.00 -5.50
C PHE A 205 -13.14 -3.56 -6.94
N ASP A 206 -13.48 -4.85 -7.12
CA ASP A 206 -13.48 -5.51 -8.44
C ASP A 206 -12.15 -5.26 -9.18
N TRP A 207 -11.03 -5.32 -8.43
CA TRP A 207 -9.70 -5.08 -8.94
C TRP A 207 -9.16 -6.38 -9.58
N PRO A 208 -8.86 -6.38 -10.89
CA PRO A 208 -8.55 -7.62 -11.62
C PRO A 208 -7.13 -8.14 -11.32
N GLY A 209 -6.90 -8.52 -10.07
CA GLY A 209 -5.64 -9.06 -9.59
C GLY A 209 -5.73 -10.54 -9.22
N LEU A 210 -4.63 -11.07 -8.64
CA LEU A 210 -4.51 -12.47 -8.21
C LEU A 210 -5.48 -12.82 -7.09
N GLY A 211 -5.78 -11.85 -6.19
CA GLY A 211 -6.71 -12.05 -5.09
C GLY A 211 -8.15 -12.21 -5.57
N LEU A 212 -8.59 -11.39 -6.53
CA LEU A 212 -9.90 -11.58 -7.15
C LEU A 212 -9.94 -12.91 -7.91
N TYR A 213 -8.87 -13.24 -8.64
CA TYR A 213 -8.78 -14.48 -9.42
C TYR A 213 -8.83 -15.73 -8.53
N ILE A 214 -8.21 -15.74 -7.33
CA ILE A 214 -8.29 -16.88 -6.41
C ILE A 214 -9.70 -17.05 -5.85
N VAL A 215 -10.40 -15.94 -5.53
CA VAL A 215 -11.79 -15.98 -5.05
C VAL A 215 -12.71 -16.52 -6.12
N GLU A 216 -12.65 -16.03 -7.35
CA GLU A 216 -13.44 -16.53 -8.47
C GLU A 216 -13.18 -18.01 -8.77
N SER A 217 -11.90 -18.43 -8.75
CA SER A 217 -11.52 -19.82 -8.94
C SER A 217 -12.06 -20.72 -7.83
N SER A 218 -12.06 -20.24 -6.59
CA SER A 218 -12.60 -20.96 -5.44
C SER A 218 -14.11 -21.14 -5.53
N LEU A 219 -14.85 -20.12 -5.93
CA LEU A 219 -16.30 -20.18 -6.13
C LEU A 219 -16.69 -21.16 -7.25
N ARG A 220 -15.81 -21.33 -8.24
CA ARG A 220 -16.00 -22.25 -9.39
C ARG A 220 -15.38 -23.62 -9.16
N MET A 221 -14.80 -23.90 -7.98
CA MET A 221 -14.08 -25.13 -7.62
C MET A 221 -12.95 -25.49 -8.61
N ASP A 222 -12.32 -24.46 -9.18
CA ASP A 222 -11.17 -24.63 -10.08
C ASP A 222 -9.86 -24.62 -9.29
N PHE A 223 -9.37 -25.81 -8.93
CA PHE A 223 -8.21 -25.96 -8.05
C PHE A 223 -6.88 -25.64 -8.73
N GLN A 224 -6.76 -25.73 -10.03
CA GLN A 224 -5.50 -25.51 -10.73
C GLN A 224 -4.97 -24.06 -10.59
N PRO A 225 -5.79 -23.01 -10.82
CA PRO A 225 -5.40 -21.64 -10.51
C PRO A 225 -5.08 -21.41 -9.03
N ILE A 226 -5.89 -22.00 -8.11
CA ILE A 226 -5.67 -21.84 -6.67
C ILE A 226 -4.28 -22.35 -6.28
N MET A 227 -3.91 -23.56 -6.72
CA MET A 227 -2.56 -24.09 -6.48
C MET A 227 -1.47 -23.21 -7.09
N GLY A 228 -1.67 -22.71 -8.32
CA GLY A 228 -0.72 -21.83 -8.99
C GLY A 228 -0.48 -20.52 -8.23
N ILE A 229 -1.53 -19.89 -7.72
CA ILE A 229 -1.46 -18.65 -6.93
C ILE A 229 -0.78 -18.92 -5.57
N THR A 230 -1.14 -20.05 -4.90
CA THR A 230 -0.55 -20.42 -3.61
C THR A 230 0.96 -20.67 -3.68
N ILE A 231 1.45 -21.19 -4.81
CA ILE A 231 2.90 -21.38 -5.02
C ILE A 231 3.62 -20.03 -5.29
N LEU A 232 2.90 -19.05 -5.85
CA LEU A 232 3.45 -17.74 -6.16
C LEU A 232 3.61 -16.86 -4.92
N TYR A 233 2.70 -16.98 -3.94
CA TYR A 233 2.73 -16.25 -2.65
C TYR A 233 3.65 -16.93 -1.63
#